data_fde9fd4b284bd494833306d75c0a9f37
#
_entry.id   fde9fd4b284bd494833306d75c0a9f37
#
_cell.length_a   1.000
_cell.length_b   1.000
_cell.length_c   1.000
_cell.angle_alpha   90.00
_cell.angle_beta   90.00
_cell.angle_gamma   90.00
#
_symmetry.space_group_name_H-M   'P 1'
#
loop_
_entity.id
_entity.type
_entity.pdbx_description
1 polymer ?
#
loop_
_entity_poly.entity_id
_entity_poly.type
_entity_poly.pdbx_seq_one_letter_code
_entity_poly.pdbx_strand_id
1 'polypeptide(L)'
;ISGRAVSAYGYGIANTELTVTDNDGQAKRALTNGFGYYRVEGLEAGRSYVLRIRSKRYTFADPVRVIVVNDDLTGEDFVAELK
;
A
#
# COMPACT_ATOMS: atom_id res chain seq x y z
N ILE A 1 4.67 -8.17 0.34
CA ILE A 1 3.43 -7.45 0.74
C ILE A 1 2.54 -7.27 -0.47
N SER A 2 1.27 -7.55 -0.29
CA SER A 2 0.28 -7.31 -1.32
C SER A 2 -1.04 -6.85 -0.70
N GLY A 3 -1.87 -6.22 -1.51
CA GLY A 3 -3.17 -5.74 -1.07
C GLY A 3 -3.92 -5.08 -2.20
N ARG A 4 -4.96 -4.36 -1.85
CA ARG A 4 -5.82 -3.69 -2.80
C ARG A 4 -6.21 -2.30 -2.31
N ALA A 5 -6.18 -1.32 -3.20
CA ALA A 5 -6.73 0.00 -2.93
C ALA A 5 -8.12 0.09 -3.55
N VAL A 6 -9.11 0.42 -2.75
CA VAL A 6 -10.51 0.49 -3.18
C VAL A 6 -11.14 1.81 -2.77
N SER A 7 -12.17 2.22 -3.51
CA SER A 7 -13.01 3.35 -3.13
C SER A 7 -13.91 2.98 -1.94
N ALA A 8 -14.59 3.98 -1.39
CA ALA A 8 -15.55 3.74 -0.31
C ALA A 8 -16.70 2.80 -0.74
N TYR A 9 -16.91 2.65 -2.04
CA TYR A 9 -17.92 1.75 -2.60
C TYR A 9 -17.37 0.37 -2.99
N GLY A 10 -16.08 0.12 -2.74
CA GLY A 10 -15.46 -1.17 -3.02
C GLY A 10 -14.88 -1.34 -4.42
N TYR A 11 -14.82 -0.28 -5.22
CA TYR A 11 -14.22 -0.32 -6.55
C TYR A 11 -12.71 -0.16 -6.47
N GLY A 12 -11.97 -0.95 -7.24
CA GLY A 12 -10.52 -0.84 -7.30
C GLY A 12 -10.05 0.49 -7.85
N ILE A 13 -8.99 1.04 -7.26
CA ILE A 13 -8.40 2.31 -7.68
C ILE A 13 -7.08 2.04 -8.38
N ALA A 14 -7.03 2.34 -9.66
CA ALA A 14 -5.84 2.16 -10.48
C ALA A 14 -4.83 3.30 -10.30
N ASN A 15 -3.58 3.04 -10.65
CA ASN A 15 -2.49 4.03 -10.69
C ASN A 15 -2.26 4.76 -9.36
N THR A 16 -2.53 4.10 -8.26
CA THR A 16 -2.27 4.62 -6.93
C THR A 16 -0.87 4.20 -6.50
N GLU A 17 -0.07 5.15 -6.02
CA GLU A 17 1.30 4.89 -5.62
C GLU A 17 1.37 4.34 -4.21
N LEU A 18 2.06 3.22 -4.05
CA LEU A 18 2.45 2.65 -2.76
C LEU A 18 3.97 2.82 -2.61
N THR A 19 4.40 3.31 -1.46
CA THR A 19 5.81 3.42 -1.12
C THR A 19 6.07 2.67 0.17
N VAL A 20 7.08 1.78 0.15
CA VAL A 20 7.51 1.03 1.32
C VAL A 20 8.92 1.47 1.66
N THR A 21 9.10 2.07 2.83
CA THR A 21 10.38 2.63 3.26
C THR A 21 10.93 1.82 4.45
N ASP A 22 12.20 1.45 4.38
CA ASP A 22 12.88 0.75 5.46
C ASP A 22 13.51 1.74 6.46
N ASN A 23 14.20 1.19 7.49
CA ASN A 23 14.84 2.00 8.52
C ASN A 23 16.06 2.77 8.01
N ASP A 24 16.61 2.38 6.87
CA ASP A 24 17.77 3.04 6.26
C ASP A 24 17.37 4.14 5.28
N GLY A 25 16.06 4.39 5.16
CA GLY A 25 15.52 5.42 4.26
C GLY A 25 15.38 4.97 2.82
N GLN A 26 15.63 3.69 2.52
CA GLN A 26 15.43 3.16 1.19
C GLN A 26 13.97 2.84 0.94
N ALA A 27 13.47 3.24 -0.21
CA ALA A 27 12.07 3.09 -0.56
C ALA A 27 11.89 2.23 -1.81
N LYS A 28 10.85 1.42 -1.80
CA LYS A 28 10.35 0.69 -2.96
C LYS A 28 8.98 1.22 -3.31
N ARG A 29 8.70 1.30 -4.60
CA ARG A 29 7.42 1.84 -5.08
C ARG A 29 6.69 0.78 -5.89
N ALA A 30 5.36 0.84 -5.81
CA ALA A 30 4.48 0.05 -6.65
C ALA A 30 3.27 0.90 -7.04
N LEU A 31 2.68 0.58 -8.18
CA LEU A 31 1.44 1.19 -8.63
C LEU A 31 0.36 0.12 -8.65
N THR A 32 -0.84 0.49 -8.24
CA THR A 32 -1.98 -0.42 -8.35
C THR A 32 -2.33 -0.63 -9.83
N ASN A 33 -2.79 -1.84 -10.15
CA ASN A 33 -3.28 -2.16 -11.47
C ASN A 33 -4.73 -1.65 -11.68
N GLY A 34 -5.34 -1.98 -12.81
CA GLY A 34 -6.70 -1.54 -13.14
C GLY A 34 -7.78 -1.96 -12.14
N PHE A 35 -7.52 -2.99 -11.34
CA PHE A 35 -8.43 -3.48 -10.32
C PHE A 35 -8.05 -3.03 -8.91
N GLY A 36 -7.00 -2.20 -8.79
CA GLY A 36 -6.53 -1.69 -7.51
C GLY A 36 -5.55 -2.57 -6.77
N TYR A 37 -5.12 -3.69 -7.34
CA TYR A 37 -4.17 -4.58 -6.68
C TYR A 37 -2.74 -4.07 -6.80
N TYR A 38 -1.96 -4.26 -5.74
CA TYR A 38 -0.54 -3.96 -5.72
C TYR A 38 0.25 -5.09 -5.07
N ARG A 39 1.53 -5.15 -5.38
CA ARG A 39 2.46 -6.07 -4.75
C ARG A 39 3.85 -5.45 -4.66
N VAL A 40 4.47 -5.55 -3.48
CA VAL A 40 5.84 -5.14 -3.24
C VAL A 40 6.63 -6.35 -2.80
N GLU A 41 7.67 -6.69 -3.54
CA GLU A 41 8.52 -7.85 -3.27
C GLU A 41 9.91 -7.43 -2.79
N GLY A 42 10.70 -8.39 -2.32
CA GLY A 42 12.07 -8.16 -1.91
C GLY A 42 12.21 -7.54 -0.53
N LEU A 43 11.19 -7.61 0.30
CA LEU A 43 11.26 -7.15 1.68
C LEU A 43 11.85 -8.24 2.57
N GLU A 44 12.66 -7.84 3.54
CA GLU A 44 13.31 -8.78 4.45
C GLU A 44 12.43 -9.13 5.62
N ALA A 45 12.34 -10.42 5.94
CA ALA A 45 11.61 -10.90 7.10
C ALA A 45 12.26 -10.39 8.40
N GLY A 46 11.43 -10.07 9.38
CA GLY A 46 11.87 -9.58 10.68
C GLY A 46 12.17 -8.09 10.72
N ARG A 47 11.96 -7.36 9.63
CA ARG A 47 12.16 -5.91 9.59
C ARG A 47 10.85 -5.15 9.61
N SER A 48 10.93 -3.91 10.10
CA SER A 48 9.79 -2.98 10.08
C SER A 48 9.88 -2.06 8.89
N TYR A 49 8.74 -1.75 8.30
CA TYR A 49 8.63 -0.86 7.14
C TYR A 49 7.49 0.13 7.35
N VAL A 50 7.63 1.29 6.73
CA VAL A 50 6.55 2.28 6.64
C VAL A 50 5.92 2.14 5.27
N LEU A 51 4.65 1.78 5.24
CA LEU A 51 3.86 1.66 4.01
C LEU A 51 2.99 2.91 3.86
N ARG A 52 3.16 3.61 2.75
CA ARG A 52 2.40 4.82 2.47
C ARG A 52 1.70 4.70 1.14
N ILE A 53 0.42 5.12 1.10
CA ILE A 53 -0.38 5.18 -0.12
C ILE A 53 -0.66 6.62 -0.50
N ARG A 54 -0.64 6.90 -1.79
CA ARG A 54 -0.89 8.24 -2.33
C ARG A 54 -1.65 8.15 -3.64
N SER A 55 -2.71 8.95 -3.76
CA SER A 55 -3.50 9.07 -4.97
C SER A 55 -3.76 10.54 -5.30
N LYS A 56 -3.85 10.85 -6.58
CA LYS A 56 -4.20 12.20 -7.04
C LYS A 56 -5.68 12.49 -6.91
N ARG A 57 -6.51 11.46 -6.96
CA ARG A 57 -7.98 11.61 -7.01
C ARG A 57 -8.68 11.29 -5.71
N TYR A 58 -8.04 10.48 -4.88
CA TYR A 58 -8.66 9.97 -3.65
C TYR A 58 -7.83 10.34 -2.44
N THR A 59 -8.52 10.50 -1.33
CA THR A 59 -7.90 10.73 -0.02
C THR A 59 -8.12 9.49 0.83
N PHE A 60 -7.11 9.08 1.57
CA PHE A 60 -7.19 7.94 2.49
C PHE A 60 -7.10 8.47 3.92
N ALA A 61 -7.98 7.97 4.80
CA ALA A 61 -8.00 8.38 6.21
C ALA A 61 -6.70 7.97 6.91
N ASP A 62 -6.21 6.76 6.61
CA ASP A 62 -4.97 6.22 7.18
C ASP A 62 -3.98 5.91 6.07
N PRO A 63 -3.33 6.94 5.49
CA PRO A 63 -2.46 6.74 4.34
C PRO A 63 -1.10 6.15 4.70
N VAL A 64 -0.78 6.04 5.98
CA VAL A 64 0.52 5.56 6.45
C VAL A 64 0.31 4.42 7.46
N ARG A 65 1.02 3.32 7.26
CA ARG A 65 1.02 2.19 8.21
C ARG A 65 2.44 1.78 8.51
N VAL A 66 2.69 1.40 9.76
CA VAL A 66 3.93 0.73 10.13
C VAL A 66 3.65 -0.76 10.20
N ILE A 67 4.42 -1.54 9.46
CA ILE A 67 4.24 -2.99 9.36
C ILE A 67 5.51 -3.72 9.73
N VAL A 68 5.36 -4.92 10.29
CA VAL A 68 6.47 -5.83 10.53
C VAL A 68 6.29 -7.03 9.62
N VAL A 69 7.30 -7.28 8.77
CA VAL A 69 7.25 -8.37 7.80
C VAL A 69 7.87 -9.62 8.41
N ASN A 70 7.04 -10.56 8.88
CA ASN A 70 7.51 -11.86 9.36
C ASN A 70 7.36 -12.92 8.28
N ASP A 71 6.26 -12.84 7.53
CA ASP A 71 5.95 -13.68 6.38
C ASP A 71 5.42 -12.79 5.26
N ASP A 72 5.02 -13.39 4.16
CA ASP A 72 4.39 -12.64 3.08
C ASP A 72 3.03 -12.12 3.56
N LEU A 73 2.92 -10.81 3.70
CA LEU A 73 1.70 -10.16 4.13
C LEU A 73 0.78 -9.94 2.94
N THR A 74 -0.42 -10.49 3.04
CA THR A 74 -1.49 -10.32 2.05
C THR A 74 -2.66 -9.58 2.68
N GLY A 75 -3.54 -9.01 1.85
CA GLY A 75 -4.72 -8.34 2.37
C GLY A 75 -4.43 -7.01 3.05
N GLU A 76 -3.30 -6.39 2.77
CA GLU A 76 -2.99 -5.04 3.25
C GLU A 76 -3.74 -4.02 2.41
N ASP A 77 -5.02 -3.88 2.69
CA ASP A 77 -5.93 -3.10 1.86
C ASP A 77 -6.11 -1.69 2.39
N PHE A 78 -6.32 -0.76 1.46
CA PHE A 78 -6.63 0.62 1.77
C PHE A 78 -7.99 0.97 1.20
N VAL A 79 -8.80 1.69 1.98
CA VAL A 79 -10.11 2.16 1.56
C VAL A 79 -10.08 3.69 1.53
N ALA A 80 -10.40 4.26 0.37
CA ALA A 80 -10.44 5.70 0.20
C ALA A 80 -11.64 6.29 0.91
N GLU A 81 -11.49 7.54 1.33
CA GLU A 81 -12.60 8.28 1.92
C GLU A 81 -13.67 8.59 0.88
N LEU A 82 -14.90 8.61 1.33
CA LEU A 82 -16.03 9.06 0.55
C LEU A 82 -15.95 10.58 0.37
N LYS A 83 -16.04 11.03 -0.88
CA LYS A 83 -16.09 12.45 -1.19
C LYS A 83 -17.51 12.88 -1.48
#